data_9323cc42cf326eab78f20ba377d44969
#
_entry.id   9323cc42cf326eab78f20ba377d44969
#
_cell.length_a   1.000
_cell.length_b   1.000
_cell.length_c   1.000
_cell.angle_alpha   90.00
_cell.angle_beta   90.00
_cell.angle_gamma   90.00
#
_symmetry.space_group_name_H-M   'P 1'
#
loop_
_entity.id
_entity.type
_entity.pdbx_description
1 polymer ?
#
loop_
_entity_poly.entity_id
_entity_poly.type
_entity_poly.pdbx_seq_one_letter_code
_entity_poly.pdbx_strand_id
1 'polypeptide(L)'
;MDSIKVTVPVTIKAKLTETLRKKLLENLANNLKQVEYEIQQINLEEQRVLRETNPDENTPEGKNELMAIRQHFGMEREKREEYRAGALREKETIEKLGLGAEIEQGTLDHQVEIKIGSDMRDVMNMEVLVEDDKVIAIRG
;
A
#
# COMPACT_ATOMS: atom_id res chain seq x y z
N MET A 1 14.91 -39.64 -0.70
CA MET A 1 13.87 -38.74 -0.18
C MET A 1 12.75 -38.65 -1.21
N ASP A 2 11.54 -39.06 -0.85
CA ASP A 2 10.43 -39.15 -1.77
C ASP A 2 9.45 -37.97 -1.66
N SER A 3 9.54 -37.23 -0.57
CA SER A 3 8.69 -36.07 -0.32
C SER A 3 9.40 -35.00 0.51
N ILE A 4 8.88 -33.79 0.44
CA ILE A 4 9.36 -32.65 1.23
C ILE A 4 8.18 -31.76 1.58
N LYS A 5 8.20 -31.19 2.78
CA LYS A 5 7.22 -30.20 3.20
C LYS A 5 7.77 -28.81 2.89
N VAL A 6 6.98 -28.01 2.19
CA VAL A 6 7.32 -26.64 1.84
C VAL A 6 6.19 -25.69 2.23
N THR A 7 6.55 -24.42 2.47
CA THR A 7 5.58 -23.36 2.73
C THR A 7 5.37 -22.58 1.44
N VAL A 8 4.14 -22.46 1.00
CA VAL A 8 3.76 -21.75 -0.22
C VAL A 8 2.75 -20.64 0.09
N PRO A 9 2.76 -19.52 -0.65
CA PRO A 9 1.75 -18.49 -0.47
C PRO A 9 0.44 -18.91 -1.11
N VAL A 10 -0.66 -18.62 -0.42
CA VAL A 10 -2.03 -18.77 -0.93
C VAL A 10 -2.59 -17.36 -1.10
N THR A 11 -3.02 -17.01 -2.30
CA THR A 11 -3.60 -15.71 -2.60
C THR A 11 -5.03 -15.63 -2.06
N ILE A 12 -5.32 -14.59 -1.30
CA ILE A 12 -6.66 -14.31 -0.81
C ILE A 12 -7.28 -13.25 -1.70
N LYS A 13 -8.41 -13.57 -2.32
CA LYS A 13 -9.22 -12.65 -3.12
C LYS A 13 -10.57 -12.44 -2.47
N ALA A 14 -11.06 -11.20 -2.50
CA ALA A 14 -12.39 -10.87 -2.01
C ALA A 14 -13.29 -10.47 -3.18
N LYS A 15 -14.49 -10.97 -3.16
CA LYS A 15 -15.52 -10.59 -4.12
C LYS A 15 -16.07 -9.22 -3.71
N LEU A 16 -16.10 -8.27 -4.63
CA LEU A 16 -16.57 -6.92 -4.34
C LEU A 16 -18.08 -6.90 -4.11
N THR A 17 -18.46 -6.55 -2.90
CA THR A 17 -19.84 -6.30 -2.49
C THR A 17 -20.01 -4.83 -2.16
N GLU A 18 -21.23 -4.34 -2.02
CA GLU A 18 -21.49 -2.95 -1.57
C GLU A 18 -20.87 -2.69 -0.20
N THR A 19 -20.94 -3.66 0.71
CA THR A 19 -20.34 -3.56 2.05
C THR A 19 -18.83 -3.42 1.96
N LEU A 20 -18.16 -4.23 1.15
CA LEU A 20 -16.71 -4.16 0.97
C LEU A 20 -16.30 -2.85 0.29
N ARG A 21 -17.01 -2.43 -0.74
CA ARG A 21 -16.76 -1.15 -1.42
C ARG A 21 -16.79 0.01 -0.44
N LYS A 22 -17.83 0.09 0.37
CA LYS A 22 -17.99 1.14 1.37
C LYS A 22 -16.80 1.14 2.35
N LYS A 23 -16.43 -0.03 2.86
CA LYS A 23 -15.30 -0.18 3.78
C LYS A 23 -13.98 0.27 3.16
N LEU A 24 -13.71 -0.15 1.92
CA LEU A 24 -12.48 0.23 1.22
C LEU A 24 -12.41 1.73 0.96
N LEU A 25 -13.52 2.34 0.55
CA LEU A 25 -13.59 3.78 0.31
C LEU A 25 -13.45 4.59 1.60
N GLU A 26 -14.04 4.13 2.71
CA GLU A 26 -13.87 4.77 4.02
C GLU A 26 -12.41 4.71 4.49
N ASN A 27 -11.76 3.57 4.33
CA ASN A 27 -10.34 3.43 4.68
C ASN A 27 -9.44 4.35 3.86
N LEU A 28 -9.69 4.45 2.55
CA LEU A 28 -8.96 5.36 1.67
C LEU A 28 -9.20 6.83 2.05
N ALA A 29 -10.43 7.20 2.37
CA ALA A 29 -10.75 8.56 2.80
C ALA A 29 -10.00 8.92 4.09
N ASN A 30 -9.93 8.01 5.05
CA ASN A 30 -9.18 8.23 6.29
C ASN A 30 -7.68 8.36 6.03
N ASN A 31 -7.13 7.52 5.16
CA ASN A 31 -5.71 7.58 4.79
C ASN A 31 -5.37 8.88 4.04
N LEU A 32 -6.28 9.35 3.19
CA LEU A 32 -6.10 10.62 2.48
C LEU A 32 -6.10 11.81 3.44
N LYS A 33 -7.00 11.82 4.44
CA LYS A 33 -6.99 12.85 5.49
C LYS A 33 -5.68 12.85 6.27
N GLN A 34 -5.20 11.66 6.63
CA GLN A 34 -3.95 11.52 7.37
C GLN A 34 -2.77 12.05 6.56
N VAL A 35 -2.69 11.71 5.28
CA VAL A 35 -1.58 12.16 4.44
C VAL A 35 -1.62 13.66 4.20
N GLU A 36 -2.79 14.26 4.06
CA GLU A 36 -2.94 15.72 3.95
C GLU A 36 -2.49 16.42 5.23
N TYR A 37 -2.85 15.87 6.38
CA TYR A 37 -2.37 16.36 7.66
C TYR A 37 -0.84 16.30 7.75
N GLU A 38 -0.24 15.19 7.34
CA GLU A 38 1.23 15.03 7.33
C GLU A 38 1.91 16.05 6.43
N ILE A 39 1.35 16.33 5.24
CA ILE A 39 1.89 17.34 4.32
C ILE A 39 1.84 18.72 4.97
N GLN A 40 0.77 19.07 5.65
CA GLN A 40 0.66 20.34 6.37
C GLN A 40 1.69 20.42 7.48
N GLN A 41 1.91 19.35 8.23
CA GLN A 41 2.91 19.31 9.29
C GLN A 41 4.33 19.46 8.73
N ILE A 42 4.63 18.86 7.59
CA ILE A 42 5.91 19.02 6.90
C ILE A 42 6.12 20.48 6.51
N ASN A 43 5.10 21.13 5.96
CA ASN A 43 5.19 22.53 5.58
C ASN A 43 5.44 23.45 6.79
N LEU A 44 4.74 23.22 7.89
CA LEU A 44 4.92 23.99 9.12
C LEU A 44 6.31 23.78 9.73
N GLU A 45 6.79 22.55 9.73
CA GLU A 45 8.11 22.21 10.25
C GLU A 45 9.22 22.84 9.41
N GLU A 46 9.08 22.82 8.07
CA GLU A 46 10.01 23.50 7.19
C GLU A 46 10.11 25.00 7.50
N GLN A 47 8.96 25.65 7.67
CA GLN A 47 8.92 27.08 8.04
C GLN A 47 9.58 27.31 9.39
N ARG A 48 9.34 26.45 10.37
CA ARG A 48 9.95 26.55 11.70
C ARG A 48 11.47 26.43 11.61
N VAL A 49 11.97 25.41 10.93
CA VAL A 49 13.41 25.18 10.76
C VAL A 49 14.08 26.33 10.04
N LEU A 50 13.46 26.86 8.98
CA LEU A 50 14.00 28.01 8.25
C LEU A 50 14.07 29.27 9.12
N ARG A 51 13.10 29.52 9.98
CA ARG A 51 13.12 30.64 10.90
C ARG A 51 14.19 30.50 11.99
N GLU A 52 14.30 29.32 12.59
CA GLU A 52 15.27 29.05 13.65
C GLU A 52 16.71 29.04 13.14
N THR A 53 16.94 28.44 11.99
CA THR A 53 18.27 28.36 11.37
C THR A 53 18.68 29.67 10.72
N ASN A 54 17.72 30.36 10.10
CA ASN A 54 17.91 31.65 9.43
C ASN A 54 19.19 31.69 8.56
N PRO A 55 19.31 30.83 7.52
CA PRO A 55 20.51 30.76 6.70
C PRO A 55 20.78 32.06 5.99
N ASP A 56 22.07 32.50 5.97
CA ASP A 56 22.48 33.68 5.24
C ASP A 56 22.61 33.39 3.75
N GLU A 57 21.65 33.85 2.96
CA GLU A 57 21.62 33.65 1.53
C GLU A 57 22.74 34.35 0.76
N ASN A 58 23.48 35.26 1.41
CA ASN A 58 24.59 35.99 0.82
C ASN A 58 25.93 35.25 0.95
N THR A 59 25.98 34.13 1.66
CA THR A 59 27.18 33.33 1.82
C THR A 59 27.00 31.96 1.11
N PRO A 60 28.10 31.35 0.62
CA PRO A 60 28.03 30.00 0.06
C PRO A 60 27.53 28.95 1.07
N GLU A 61 27.96 29.05 2.32
CA GLU A 61 27.55 28.15 3.39
C GLU A 61 26.06 28.28 3.67
N GLY A 62 25.55 29.51 3.75
CA GLY A 62 24.12 29.77 3.98
C GLY A 62 23.24 29.29 2.84
N LYS A 63 23.68 29.47 1.58
CA LYS A 63 22.99 28.96 0.41
C LYS A 63 22.91 27.43 0.42
N ASN A 64 23.99 26.76 0.77
CA ASN A 64 24.04 25.31 0.85
C ASN A 64 23.14 24.79 1.96
N GLU A 65 23.13 25.46 3.12
CA GLU A 65 22.26 25.12 4.25
C GLU A 65 20.78 25.24 3.86
N LEU A 66 20.40 26.35 3.22
CA LEU A 66 19.04 26.58 2.74
C LEU A 66 18.62 25.49 1.75
N MET A 67 19.50 25.15 0.80
CA MET A 67 19.24 24.12 -0.18
C MET A 67 19.03 22.75 0.47
N ALA A 68 19.89 22.40 1.45
CA ALA A 68 19.79 21.13 2.18
C ALA A 68 18.48 21.03 2.96
N ILE A 69 18.04 22.09 3.62
CA ILE A 69 16.78 22.13 4.34
C ILE A 69 15.60 21.93 3.38
N ARG A 70 15.57 22.70 2.29
CA ARG A 70 14.50 22.59 1.29
C ARG A 70 14.45 21.22 0.62
N GLN A 71 15.61 20.64 0.34
CA GLN A 71 15.69 19.31 -0.26
C GLN A 71 15.16 18.26 0.69
N HIS A 72 15.53 18.31 1.97
CA HIS A 72 15.04 17.36 2.98
C HIS A 72 13.51 17.36 3.07
N PHE A 73 12.91 18.53 3.26
CA PHE A 73 11.46 18.64 3.37
C PHE A 73 10.74 18.38 2.05
N GLY A 74 11.36 18.74 0.92
CA GLY A 74 10.84 18.44 -0.41
C GLY A 74 10.75 16.94 -0.66
N MET A 75 11.76 16.17 -0.26
CA MET A 75 11.74 14.70 -0.37
C MET A 75 10.67 14.07 0.52
N GLU A 76 10.53 14.55 1.75
CA GLU A 76 9.50 14.08 2.66
C GLU A 76 8.09 14.37 2.12
N ARG A 77 7.90 15.56 1.57
CA ARG A 77 6.64 15.98 0.95
C ARG A 77 6.32 15.12 -0.28
N GLU A 78 7.30 14.88 -1.13
CA GLU A 78 7.15 14.06 -2.34
C GLU A 78 6.66 12.64 -2.03
N LYS A 79 7.19 12.01 -1.00
CA LYS A 79 6.74 10.68 -0.57
C LYS A 79 5.24 10.67 -0.23
N ARG A 80 4.77 11.70 0.48
CA ARG A 80 3.35 11.80 0.84
C ARG A 80 2.48 12.11 -0.37
N GLU A 81 2.96 12.93 -1.28
CA GLU A 81 2.24 13.26 -2.51
C GLU A 81 2.13 12.06 -3.44
N GLU A 82 3.17 11.23 -3.56
CA GLU A 82 3.12 9.97 -4.30
C GLU A 82 2.11 9.00 -3.71
N TYR A 83 2.10 8.86 -2.39
CA TYR A 83 1.10 8.05 -1.69
C TYR A 83 -0.32 8.57 -1.97
N ARG A 84 -0.53 9.88 -1.86
CA ARG A 84 -1.83 10.50 -2.13
C ARG A 84 -2.31 10.23 -3.55
N ALA A 85 -1.43 10.39 -4.53
CA ALA A 85 -1.76 10.13 -5.92
C ALA A 85 -2.14 8.66 -6.14
N GLY A 86 -1.41 7.73 -5.54
CA GLY A 86 -1.72 6.30 -5.59
C GLY A 86 -3.06 5.97 -4.96
N ALA A 87 -3.35 6.55 -3.80
CA ALA A 87 -4.62 6.36 -3.09
C ALA A 87 -5.81 6.91 -3.89
N LEU A 88 -5.64 8.06 -4.55
CA LEU A 88 -6.69 8.64 -5.40
C LEU A 88 -6.96 7.76 -6.62
N ARG A 89 -5.93 7.17 -7.23
CA ARG A 89 -6.09 6.21 -8.34
C ARG A 89 -6.82 4.95 -7.87
N GLU A 90 -6.47 4.44 -6.72
CA GLU A 90 -7.13 3.26 -6.13
C GLU A 90 -8.61 3.55 -5.84
N LYS A 91 -8.91 4.71 -5.29
CA LYS A 91 -10.28 5.17 -5.05
C LYS A 91 -11.10 5.16 -6.35
N GLU A 92 -10.55 5.74 -7.41
CA GLU A 92 -11.20 5.76 -8.72
C GLU A 92 -11.45 4.34 -9.26
N THR A 93 -10.47 3.46 -9.12
CA THR A 93 -10.58 2.05 -9.53
C THR A 93 -11.72 1.36 -8.78
N ILE A 94 -11.78 1.50 -7.45
CA ILE A 94 -12.81 0.87 -6.62
C ILE A 94 -14.20 1.40 -6.96
N GLU A 95 -14.33 2.70 -7.21
CA GLU A 95 -15.61 3.31 -7.60
C GLU A 95 -16.13 2.79 -8.94
N LYS A 96 -15.23 2.46 -9.86
CA LYS A 96 -15.57 1.99 -11.22
C LYS A 96 -15.75 0.49 -11.33
N LEU A 97 -15.21 -0.31 -10.40
CA LEU A 97 -15.34 -1.76 -10.45
C LEU A 97 -16.80 -2.19 -10.27
N GLY A 98 -17.21 -3.18 -11.06
CA GLY A 98 -18.52 -3.79 -10.91
C GLY A 98 -18.60 -4.69 -9.69
N LEU A 99 -19.81 -4.83 -9.14
CA LEU A 99 -20.06 -5.80 -8.08
C LEU A 99 -19.76 -7.22 -8.57
N GLY A 100 -19.15 -8.01 -7.72
CA GLY A 100 -18.69 -9.35 -8.05
C GLY A 100 -17.27 -9.43 -8.57
N ALA A 101 -16.61 -8.29 -8.84
CA ALA A 101 -15.19 -8.28 -9.19
C ALA A 101 -14.35 -8.88 -8.08
N GLU A 102 -13.30 -9.60 -8.44
CA GLU A 102 -12.40 -10.22 -7.47
C GLU A 102 -11.21 -9.27 -7.21
N ILE A 103 -11.01 -8.91 -5.96
CA ILE A 103 -9.94 -8.01 -5.53
C ILE A 103 -8.96 -8.81 -4.69
N GLU A 104 -7.67 -8.74 -5.03
CA GLU A 104 -6.61 -9.37 -4.24
C GLU A 104 -6.47 -8.64 -2.90
N GLN A 105 -6.55 -9.42 -1.80
CA GLN A 105 -6.49 -8.89 -0.44
C GLN A 105 -5.15 -9.16 0.25
N GLY A 106 -4.38 -10.11 -0.25
CA GLY A 106 -3.10 -10.49 0.32
C GLY A 106 -2.83 -11.97 0.18
N THR A 107 -1.91 -12.47 1.00
CA THR A 107 -1.51 -13.87 0.98
C THR A 107 -1.45 -14.44 2.38
N LEU A 108 -1.67 -15.77 2.47
CA LEU A 108 -1.42 -16.56 3.68
C LEU A 108 -0.44 -17.67 3.33
N ASP A 109 0.39 -18.05 4.29
CA ASP A 109 1.30 -19.17 4.13
C ASP A 109 0.58 -20.48 4.40
N HIS A 110 0.85 -21.46 3.56
CA HIS A 110 0.28 -22.80 3.66
C HIS A 110 1.36 -23.84 3.50
N GLN A 111 1.38 -24.84 4.38
CA GLN A 111 2.29 -25.98 4.27
C GLN A 111 1.69 -27.03 3.37
N VAL A 112 2.46 -27.45 2.38
CA VAL A 112 2.11 -28.55 1.49
C VAL A 112 3.24 -29.57 1.45
N GLU A 113 2.86 -30.82 1.24
CA GLU A 113 3.81 -31.90 1.00
C GLU A 113 3.95 -32.11 -0.51
N ILE A 114 5.16 -31.93 -1.01
CA ILE A 114 5.49 -32.17 -2.41
C ILE A 114 6.10 -33.57 -2.48
N LYS A 115 5.58 -34.39 -3.36
CA LYS A 115 6.05 -35.76 -3.62
C LYS A 115 6.58 -35.87 -5.03
N ILE A 116 7.39 -36.88 -5.28
CA ILE A 116 7.78 -37.25 -6.65
C ILE A 116 6.48 -37.56 -7.42
N GLY A 117 6.28 -36.85 -8.54
CA GLY A 117 5.06 -36.97 -9.36
C GLY A 117 4.03 -35.87 -9.08
N SER A 118 4.21 -35.05 -8.05
CA SER A 118 3.31 -33.91 -7.80
C SER A 118 3.38 -32.90 -8.95
N ASP A 119 2.23 -32.31 -9.29
CA ASP A 119 2.17 -31.22 -10.27
C ASP A 119 2.37 -29.88 -9.56
N MET A 120 3.45 -29.20 -9.90
CA MET A 120 3.79 -27.90 -9.28
C MET A 120 2.75 -26.82 -9.57
N ARG A 121 1.99 -26.92 -10.64
CA ARG A 121 0.91 -25.98 -10.94
C ARG A 121 -0.19 -26.03 -9.87
N ASP A 122 -0.49 -27.20 -9.35
CA ASP A 122 -1.49 -27.38 -8.29
C ASP A 122 -0.99 -26.81 -6.94
N VAL A 123 0.32 -26.77 -6.75
CA VAL A 123 0.96 -26.28 -5.53
C VAL A 123 1.10 -24.75 -5.53
N MET A 124 1.42 -24.17 -6.69
CA MET A 124 1.85 -22.76 -6.81
C MET A 124 0.70 -21.77 -7.01
N ASN A 125 -0.48 -22.22 -7.41
CA ASN A 125 -1.58 -21.36 -7.82
C ASN A 125 -2.82 -21.45 -6.92
N MET A 126 -2.60 -21.71 -5.63
CA MET A 126 -3.71 -21.79 -4.69
C MET A 126 -4.30 -20.43 -4.37
N GLU A 127 -5.62 -20.34 -4.46
CA GLU A 127 -6.38 -19.13 -4.16
C GLU A 127 -7.56 -19.45 -3.24
N VAL A 128 -7.87 -18.50 -2.36
CA VAL A 128 -9.08 -18.53 -1.54
C VAL A 128 -9.93 -17.33 -1.92
N LEU A 129 -11.18 -17.56 -2.29
CA LEU A 129 -12.13 -16.51 -2.59
C LEU A 129 -13.06 -16.29 -1.40
N VAL A 130 -13.20 -15.06 -0.97
CA VAL A 130 -13.97 -14.64 0.18
C VAL A 130 -15.07 -13.67 -0.27
N GLU A 131 -16.26 -13.78 0.32
CA GLU A 131 -17.35 -12.83 0.15
C GLU A 131 -17.91 -12.47 1.53
N ASP A 132 -17.84 -11.17 1.88
CA ASP A 132 -18.24 -10.66 3.19
C ASP A 132 -17.68 -11.49 4.34
N ASP A 133 -16.34 -11.69 4.32
CA ASP A 133 -15.54 -12.40 5.31
C ASP A 133 -15.75 -13.94 5.37
N LYS A 134 -16.51 -14.49 4.45
CA LYS A 134 -16.73 -15.95 4.38
C LYS A 134 -16.06 -16.53 3.16
N VAL A 135 -15.37 -17.64 3.36
CA VAL A 135 -14.77 -18.39 2.25
C VAL A 135 -15.87 -19.02 1.41
N ILE A 136 -15.91 -18.70 0.12
CA ILE A 136 -16.89 -19.22 -0.83
C ILE A 136 -16.29 -20.16 -1.87
N ALA A 137 -14.97 -20.12 -2.08
CA ALA A 137 -14.29 -21.02 -3.00
C ALA A 137 -12.81 -21.18 -2.62
N ILE A 138 -12.28 -22.36 -2.91
CA ILE A 138 -10.85 -22.65 -2.82
C ILE A 138 -10.47 -23.20 -4.19
N ARG A 139 -9.49 -22.56 -4.82
CA ARG A 139 -9.00 -22.91 -6.16
C ARG A 139 -7.54 -23.33 -6.08
N GLY A 140 -7.17 -24.27 -6.88
CA GLY A 140 -5.78 -24.74 -6.90
C GLY A 140 -5.33 -25.26 -8.23
#